data_a41fe3ba114aa12e69f6063fffc2a903
#
_entry.id   a41fe3ba114aa12e69f6063fffc2a903
#
_cell.length_a   1.000
_cell.length_b   1.000
_cell.length_c   1.000
_cell.angle_alpha   90.00
_cell.angle_beta   90.00
_cell.angle_gamma   90.00
#
_symmetry.space_group_name_H-M   'P 1'
#
loop_
_entity.id
_entity.type
_entity.pdbx_description
1 polymer ?
#
loop_
_entity_poly.entity_id
_entity_poly.type
_entity_poly.pdbx_seq_one_letter_code
_entity_poly.pdbx_strand_id
1 'polypeptide(L)'
;MNRNLVDKLSMKELIEKYPFAENFFVENNIIIEGYENETFSKFLKMFTEEQKEDMALDVENIEISLIEYVEQMKLFLGMEEETGVETLTILAGQDKTGNPEGFGRLDIHKSEIISIVGPTGSGKSRLLADIEWTAQKDTPTQREILINNESPDKKWRFSSNNKLVAQLSQNMNFVMDLSVKEFLELHAKSRMVEDVEAVTEKIILEANKLAGEKFNLDTAITALSGGQSRALMIADTAILSSSPIVLIDEIENAGIDRKKALELLVSADKIVLMATHDPTLALIANKRVIIKNGGITKIIETTPEEKEILKELDKMDEKIQKMRANLRNGEILSSL
;
A
#
# COMPACT_ATOMS: atom_id res chain seq x y z
N MET A 1 -12.30 -18.71 -14.12
CA MET A 1 -13.20 -17.85 -14.91
C MET A 1 -14.46 -17.58 -14.10
N ASN A 2 -14.74 -16.35 -13.74
CA ASN A 2 -15.81 -16.00 -12.79
C ASN A 2 -17.18 -15.89 -13.50
N ARG A 3 -17.84 -17.01 -13.78
CA ARG A 3 -19.18 -17.05 -14.40
C ARG A 3 -20.27 -16.36 -13.58
N ASN A 4 -20.01 -16.02 -12.32
CA ASN A 4 -20.99 -15.29 -11.50
C ASN A 4 -21.36 -13.93 -12.09
N LEU A 5 -20.47 -13.31 -12.89
CA LEU A 5 -20.72 -12.02 -13.56
C LEU A 5 -21.87 -12.07 -14.56
N VAL A 6 -21.98 -13.17 -15.32
CA VAL A 6 -22.97 -13.32 -16.40
C VAL A 6 -24.20 -14.10 -15.96
N ASP A 7 -24.08 -14.97 -14.94
CA ASP A 7 -25.15 -15.88 -14.51
C ASP A 7 -25.96 -15.35 -13.32
N LYS A 8 -25.37 -14.50 -12.46
CA LYS A 8 -25.99 -14.08 -11.20
C LYS A 8 -26.30 -12.59 -11.11
N LEU A 9 -25.45 -11.72 -11.65
CA LEU A 9 -25.69 -10.29 -11.64
C LEU A 9 -26.65 -9.91 -12.78
N SER A 10 -27.67 -9.09 -12.49
CA SER A 10 -28.41 -8.41 -13.55
C SER A 10 -27.50 -7.43 -14.29
N MET A 11 -27.82 -7.08 -15.53
CA MET A 11 -27.01 -6.12 -16.29
C MET A 11 -26.95 -4.75 -15.60
N LYS A 12 -28.01 -4.36 -14.90
CA LYS A 12 -28.03 -3.16 -14.06
C LYS A 12 -27.02 -3.26 -12.91
N GLU A 13 -27.07 -4.33 -12.12
CA GLU A 13 -26.11 -4.56 -11.02
C GLU A 13 -24.67 -4.68 -11.53
N LEU A 14 -24.47 -5.25 -12.72
CA LEU A 14 -23.17 -5.35 -13.36
C LEU A 14 -22.62 -3.95 -13.70
N ILE A 15 -23.44 -3.08 -14.28
CA ILE A 15 -23.03 -1.69 -14.62
C ILE A 15 -22.88 -0.83 -13.36
N GLU A 16 -23.77 -0.98 -12.36
CA GLU A 16 -23.61 -0.29 -11.07
C GLU A 16 -22.30 -0.67 -10.38
N LYS A 17 -21.94 -1.95 -10.43
CA LYS A 17 -20.70 -2.46 -9.82
C LYS A 17 -19.46 -2.17 -10.67
N TYR A 18 -19.59 -2.23 -11.99
CA TYR A 18 -18.52 -2.03 -12.97
C TYR A 18 -18.99 -1.10 -14.08
N PRO A 19 -18.97 0.24 -13.88
CA PRO A 19 -19.50 1.21 -14.86
C PRO A 19 -18.92 1.08 -16.26
N PHE A 20 -17.67 0.64 -16.38
CA PHE A 20 -17.03 0.40 -17.67
C PHE A 20 -17.65 -0.78 -18.47
N ALA A 21 -18.45 -1.66 -17.83
CA ALA A 21 -19.15 -2.72 -18.53
C ALA A 21 -20.17 -2.18 -19.56
N GLU A 22 -20.67 -0.96 -19.35
CA GLU A 22 -21.54 -0.27 -20.32
C GLU A 22 -20.84 -0.09 -21.67
N ASN A 23 -19.56 0.26 -21.67
CA ASN A 23 -18.77 0.39 -22.90
C ASN A 23 -18.71 -0.90 -23.70
N PHE A 24 -18.59 -2.05 -23.01
CA PHE A 24 -18.60 -3.36 -23.67
C PHE A 24 -19.90 -3.59 -24.44
N PHE A 25 -21.05 -3.27 -23.83
CA PHE A 25 -22.34 -3.42 -24.49
C PHE A 25 -22.47 -2.50 -25.69
N VAL A 26 -22.01 -1.24 -25.58
CA VAL A 26 -22.03 -0.29 -26.70
C VAL A 26 -21.12 -0.72 -27.85
N GLU A 27 -19.89 -1.15 -27.55
CA GLU A 27 -18.90 -1.58 -28.55
C GLU A 27 -19.34 -2.86 -29.30
N ASN A 28 -20.10 -3.72 -28.65
CA ASN A 28 -20.64 -4.95 -29.26
C ASN A 28 -22.06 -4.78 -29.82
N ASN A 29 -22.59 -3.55 -29.89
CA ASN A 29 -23.95 -3.23 -30.36
C ASN A 29 -25.07 -3.98 -29.60
N ILE A 30 -24.87 -4.24 -28.30
CA ILE A 30 -25.82 -4.93 -27.42
C ILE A 30 -26.71 -3.88 -26.77
N ILE A 31 -28.00 -3.88 -27.15
CA ILE A 31 -29.00 -2.97 -26.59
C ILE A 31 -29.61 -3.64 -25.36
N ILE A 32 -29.32 -3.12 -24.19
CA ILE A 32 -29.79 -3.65 -22.89
C ILE A 32 -31.08 -2.97 -22.39
N GLU A 33 -31.55 -1.93 -23.09
CA GLU A 33 -32.74 -1.15 -22.71
C GLU A 33 -33.99 -2.06 -22.67
N GLY A 34 -34.65 -2.08 -21.50
CA GLY A 34 -35.80 -2.95 -21.23
C GLY A 34 -35.45 -4.33 -20.68
N TYR A 35 -34.15 -4.67 -20.58
CA TYR A 35 -33.65 -5.95 -20.06
C TYR A 35 -32.67 -5.79 -18.89
N GLU A 36 -32.59 -4.62 -18.32
CA GLU A 36 -31.60 -4.22 -17.30
C GLU A 36 -31.64 -5.12 -16.05
N ASN A 37 -32.82 -5.67 -15.73
CA ASN A 37 -33.01 -6.54 -14.56
C ASN A 37 -32.71 -8.02 -14.82
N GLU A 38 -32.40 -8.39 -16.07
CA GLU A 38 -32.05 -9.76 -16.41
C GLU A 38 -30.53 -9.96 -16.36
N THR A 39 -30.10 -11.21 -16.12
CA THR A 39 -28.69 -11.58 -16.23
C THR A 39 -28.29 -11.66 -17.70
N PHE A 40 -27.01 -11.42 -18.00
CA PHE A 40 -26.53 -11.44 -19.37
C PHE A 40 -26.73 -12.79 -20.06
N SER A 41 -26.52 -13.89 -19.34
CA SER A 41 -26.78 -15.24 -19.87
C SER A 41 -28.27 -15.50 -20.18
N LYS A 42 -29.20 -14.94 -19.39
CA LYS A 42 -30.63 -15.04 -19.68
C LYS A 42 -31.02 -14.19 -20.88
N PHE A 43 -30.51 -12.99 -20.94
CA PHE A 43 -30.73 -12.06 -22.05
C PHE A 43 -30.35 -12.70 -23.38
N LEU A 44 -29.16 -13.29 -23.47
CA LEU A 44 -28.70 -13.98 -24.69
C LEU A 44 -29.56 -15.18 -25.11
N LYS A 45 -30.21 -15.85 -24.14
CA LYS A 45 -31.14 -16.98 -24.43
C LYS A 45 -32.50 -16.52 -24.94
N MET A 46 -32.85 -15.25 -24.86
CA MET A 46 -34.11 -14.72 -25.39
C MET A 46 -34.10 -14.54 -26.90
N PHE A 47 -32.93 -14.51 -27.53
CA PHE A 47 -32.78 -14.38 -28.98
C PHE A 47 -33.00 -15.73 -29.69
N THR A 48 -33.75 -15.69 -30.79
CA THR A 48 -33.86 -16.83 -31.70
C THR A 48 -32.55 -17.06 -32.45
N GLU A 49 -32.34 -18.25 -33.00
CA GLU A 49 -31.13 -18.54 -33.81
C GLU A 49 -31.00 -17.60 -35.00
N GLU A 50 -32.13 -17.26 -35.66
CA GLU A 50 -32.17 -16.31 -36.76
C GLU A 50 -31.73 -14.92 -36.37
N GLN A 51 -32.13 -14.43 -35.16
CA GLN A 51 -31.71 -13.14 -34.61
C GLN A 51 -30.22 -13.15 -34.22
N LYS A 52 -29.70 -14.25 -33.72
CA LYS A 52 -28.28 -14.39 -33.40
C LYS A 52 -27.40 -14.35 -34.65
N GLU A 53 -27.86 -14.99 -35.74
CA GLU A 53 -27.19 -14.97 -37.04
C GLU A 53 -27.20 -13.54 -37.64
N ASP A 54 -28.34 -12.84 -37.61
CA ASP A 54 -28.49 -11.46 -38.10
C ASP A 54 -27.58 -10.46 -37.33
N MET A 55 -27.39 -10.68 -36.03
CA MET A 55 -26.53 -9.86 -35.18
C MET A 55 -25.07 -10.31 -35.17
N ALA A 56 -24.73 -11.39 -35.88
CA ALA A 56 -23.42 -12.06 -35.85
C ALA A 56 -22.93 -12.36 -34.42
N LEU A 57 -23.87 -12.71 -33.53
CA LEU A 57 -23.61 -12.97 -32.12
C LEU A 57 -23.22 -14.44 -31.88
N ASP A 58 -21.97 -14.68 -31.57
CA ASP A 58 -21.51 -15.93 -31.00
C ASP A 58 -21.73 -15.93 -29.50
N VAL A 59 -22.81 -16.55 -29.03
CA VAL A 59 -23.29 -16.50 -27.65
C VAL A 59 -22.25 -17.03 -26.66
N GLU A 60 -21.51 -18.09 -26.99
CA GLU A 60 -20.49 -18.63 -26.09
C GLU A 60 -19.25 -17.71 -26.01
N ASN A 61 -18.84 -17.17 -27.13
CA ASN A 61 -17.70 -16.27 -27.18
C ASN A 61 -17.99 -14.90 -26.56
N ILE A 62 -19.20 -14.35 -26.71
CA ILE A 62 -19.56 -13.04 -26.16
C ILE A 62 -19.65 -13.04 -24.64
N GLU A 63 -20.14 -14.13 -24.02
CA GLU A 63 -20.09 -14.28 -22.54
C GLU A 63 -18.65 -14.33 -22.03
N ILE A 64 -17.78 -15.07 -22.71
CA ILE A 64 -16.37 -15.16 -22.38
C ILE A 64 -15.71 -13.79 -22.55
N SER A 65 -15.98 -13.12 -23.65
CA SER A 65 -15.43 -11.79 -23.95
C SER A 65 -15.84 -10.73 -22.90
N LEU A 66 -17.10 -10.78 -22.44
CA LEU A 66 -17.55 -9.88 -21.35
C LEU A 66 -16.78 -10.16 -20.06
N ILE A 67 -16.60 -11.43 -19.68
CA ILE A 67 -15.86 -11.80 -18.49
C ILE A 67 -14.40 -11.36 -18.62
N GLU A 68 -13.76 -11.62 -19.74
CA GLU A 68 -12.37 -11.20 -20.01
C GLU A 68 -12.22 -9.69 -20.02
N TYR A 69 -13.15 -8.98 -20.64
CA TYR A 69 -13.17 -7.51 -20.65
C TYR A 69 -13.29 -6.95 -19.24
N VAL A 70 -14.24 -7.45 -18.43
CA VAL A 70 -14.41 -7.00 -17.05
C VAL A 70 -13.17 -7.32 -16.21
N GLU A 71 -12.58 -8.50 -16.35
CA GLU A 71 -11.36 -8.87 -15.63
C GLU A 71 -10.15 -8.03 -16.07
N GLN A 72 -10.00 -7.74 -17.36
CA GLN A 72 -8.95 -6.86 -17.88
C GLN A 72 -9.12 -5.42 -17.40
N MET A 73 -10.34 -4.90 -17.40
CA MET A 73 -10.64 -3.56 -16.92
C MET A 73 -10.45 -3.45 -15.40
N LYS A 74 -10.85 -4.46 -14.63
CA LYS A 74 -10.53 -4.54 -13.20
C LYS A 74 -9.03 -4.50 -12.96
N LEU A 75 -8.27 -5.28 -13.72
CA LEU A 75 -6.81 -5.28 -13.66
C LEU A 75 -6.24 -3.90 -14.01
N PHE A 76 -6.72 -3.31 -15.11
CA PHE A 76 -6.28 -1.99 -15.58
C PHE A 76 -6.58 -0.87 -14.58
N LEU A 77 -7.76 -0.91 -13.95
CA LEU A 77 -8.22 0.06 -12.97
C LEU A 77 -7.76 -0.24 -11.53
N GLY A 78 -7.07 -1.38 -11.31
CA GLY A 78 -6.65 -1.78 -9.97
C GLY A 78 -7.79 -2.21 -9.06
N MET A 79 -8.93 -2.62 -9.63
CA MET A 79 -10.13 -3.10 -8.92
C MET A 79 -10.09 -4.61 -8.63
N GLU A 80 -8.96 -5.27 -8.76
CA GLU A 80 -8.88 -6.67 -8.33
C GLU A 80 -9.22 -6.75 -6.84
N GLU A 81 -10.08 -7.71 -6.46
CA GLU A 81 -10.23 -8.09 -5.06
C GLU A 81 -8.82 -8.26 -4.52
N GLU A 82 -8.51 -7.52 -3.46
CA GLU A 82 -7.26 -7.68 -2.75
C GLU A 82 -7.14 -9.18 -2.47
N THR A 83 -6.30 -9.88 -3.20
CA THR A 83 -5.79 -11.16 -2.73
C THR A 83 -5.01 -10.77 -1.48
N GLY A 84 -5.71 -10.87 -0.34
CA GLY A 84 -5.21 -10.34 0.91
C GLY A 84 -3.79 -10.88 1.12
N VAL A 85 -2.80 -10.00 1.15
CA VAL A 85 -1.45 -10.40 1.49
C VAL A 85 -1.43 -10.65 2.98
N GLU A 86 -1.52 -11.92 3.36
CA GLU A 86 -1.45 -12.34 4.74
C GLU A 86 0.00 -12.51 5.21
N THR A 87 0.89 -12.91 4.28
CA THR A 87 2.28 -13.19 4.62
C THR A 87 3.23 -12.76 3.51
N LEU A 88 4.23 -11.97 3.88
CA LEU A 88 5.44 -11.71 3.10
C LEU A 88 6.56 -12.61 3.59
N THR A 89 7.14 -13.44 2.72
CA THR A 89 8.27 -14.31 3.06
C THR A 89 9.52 -13.87 2.32
N ILE A 90 10.63 -13.77 3.05
CA ILE A 90 11.96 -13.52 2.50
C ILE A 90 12.77 -14.78 2.66
N LEU A 91 13.21 -15.39 1.55
CA LEU A 91 14.16 -16.48 1.55
C LEU A 91 15.57 -15.93 1.40
N ALA A 92 16.50 -16.56 2.14
CA ALA A 92 17.89 -16.14 2.18
C ALA A 92 18.55 -16.20 0.80
N GLY A 93 19.42 -15.22 0.57
CA GLY A 93 20.30 -15.16 -0.57
C GLY A 93 21.76 -15.11 -0.13
N GLN A 94 22.49 -14.11 -0.64
CA GLN A 94 23.93 -13.93 -0.39
C GLN A 94 24.26 -12.47 -0.04
N ASP A 95 25.37 -12.30 0.69
CA ASP A 95 25.96 -11.01 0.99
C ASP A 95 26.75 -10.43 -0.20
N LYS A 96 27.35 -9.24 -0.04
CA LYS A 96 28.16 -8.58 -1.08
C LYS A 96 29.41 -9.39 -1.51
N THR A 97 29.86 -10.34 -0.70
CA THR A 97 31.03 -11.18 -0.96
C THR A 97 30.64 -12.57 -1.47
N GLY A 98 29.35 -12.83 -1.67
CA GLY A 98 28.82 -14.10 -2.16
C GLY A 98 28.66 -15.17 -1.08
N ASN A 99 28.81 -14.83 0.20
CA ASN A 99 28.56 -15.77 1.28
C ASN A 99 27.06 -15.89 1.55
N PRO A 100 26.55 -17.09 1.90
CA PRO A 100 25.16 -17.25 2.32
C PRO A 100 24.80 -16.34 3.50
N GLU A 101 23.58 -15.84 3.52
CA GLU A 101 23.07 -15.04 4.62
C GLU A 101 22.90 -15.89 5.92
N GLY A 102 22.88 -15.22 7.06
CA GLY A 102 22.83 -15.86 8.39
C GLY A 102 21.44 -16.37 8.82
N PHE A 103 20.50 -16.54 7.88
CA PHE A 103 19.14 -17.06 8.14
C PHE A 103 18.70 -17.95 6.97
N GLY A 104 17.59 -18.68 7.12
CA GLY A 104 17.02 -19.47 6.02
C GLY A 104 15.76 -18.80 5.45
N ARG A 105 14.85 -18.43 6.33
CA ARG A 105 13.54 -17.91 6.00
C ARG A 105 13.07 -16.89 7.06
N LEU A 106 12.43 -15.81 6.60
CA LEU A 106 11.76 -14.82 7.43
C LEU A 106 10.32 -14.67 6.95
N ASP A 107 9.38 -15.03 7.80
CA ASP A 107 7.94 -14.78 7.57
C ASP A 107 7.51 -13.55 8.34
N ILE A 108 6.78 -12.68 7.63
CA ILE A 108 6.22 -11.43 8.14
C ILE A 108 4.73 -11.45 7.85
N HIS A 109 3.93 -11.32 8.91
CA HIS A 109 2.49 -11.38 8.80
C HIS A 109 1.87 -9.99 8.71
N LYS A 110 0.65 -9.94 8.22
CA LYS A 110 -0.21 -8.76 8.22
C LYS A 110 -0.21 -8.09 9.60
N SER A 111 -0.19 -6.75 9.60
CA SER A 111 -0.12 -5.94 10.82
C SER A 111 1.18 -6.09 11.64
N GLU A 112 2.22 -6.72 11.10
CA GLU A 112 3.54 -6.74 11.73
C GLU A 112 4.42 -5.57 11.30
N ILE A 113 5.23 -5.09 12.23
CA ILE A 113 6.28 -4.09 12.00
C ILE A 113 7.64 -4.77 12.08
N ILE A 114 8.46 -4.59 11.07
CA ILE A 114 9.84 -5.09 11.00
C ILE A 114 10.80 -3.90 10.93
N SER A 115 11.73 -3.81 11.86
CA SER A 115 12.82 -2.85 11.79
C SER A 115 14.04 -3.46 11.11
N ILE A 116 14.65 -2.70 10.21
CA ILE A 116 15.87 -3.05 9.48
C ILE A 116 16.99 -2.20 10.03
N VAL A 117 17.93 -2.82 10.74
CA VAL A 117 18.99 -2.14 11.47
C VAL A 117 20.36 -2.51 10.92
N GLY A 118 21.23 -1.54 10.84
CA GLY A 118 22.61 -1.72 10.39
C GLY A 118 23.28 -0.37 10.08
N PRO A 119 24.60 -0.31 10.03
CA PRO A 119 25.32 0.92 9.72
C PRO A 119 24.97 1.48 8.34
N THR A 120 25.27 2.75 8.11
CA THR A 120 25.13 3.37 6.79
C THR A 120 25.94 2.58 5.75
N GLY A 121 25.36 2.32 4.58
CA GLY A 121 25.98 1.51 3.54
C GLY A 121 25.95 0.00 3.78
N SER A 122 25.35 -0.50 4.86
CA SER A 122 25.24 -1.94 5.14
C SER A 122 24.37 -2.72 4.17
N GLY A 123 23.49 -2.06 3.40
CA GLY A 123 22.59 -2.69 2.44
C GLY A 123 21.12 -2.68 2.81
N LYS A 124 20.68 -1.83 3.78
CA LYS A 124 19.27 -1.69 4.16
C LYS A 124 18.37 -1.37 2.97
N SER A 125 18.69 -0.31 2.22
CA SER A 125 17.93 0.09 1.03
C SER A 125 17.94 -0.99 -0.08
N ARG A 126 18.95 -1.87 -0.11
CA ARG A 126 18.98 -3.00 -1.04
C ARG A 126 17.94 -4.06 -0.67
N LEU A 127 17.79 -4.37 0.62
CA LEU A 127 16.74 -5.28 1.07
C LEU A 127 15.35 -4.70 0.75
N LEU A 128 15.13 -3.39 0.99
CA LEU A 128 13.87 -2.73 0.61
C LEU A 128 13.60 -2.84 -0.89
N ALA A 129 14.62 -2.63 -1.73
CA ALA A 129 14.50 -2.78 -3.18
C ALA A 129 14.22 -4.23 -3.62
N ASP A 130 14.82 -5.23 -2.98
CA ASP A 130 14.54 -6.65 -3.26
C ASP A 130 13.07 -6.99 -2.97
N ILE A 131 12.49 -6.40 -1.91
CA ILE A 131 11.07 -6.55 -1.57
C ILE A 131 10.19 -5.79 -2.57
N GLU A 132 10.51 -4.54 -2.86
CA GLU A 132 9.76 -3.70 -3.80
C GLU A 132 9.67 -4.37 -5.19
N TRP A 133 10.75 -4.97 -5.64
CA TRP A 133 10.82 -5.64 -6.93
C TRP A 133 10.39 -7.11 -6.87
N THR A 134 9.96 -7.58 -5.71
CA THR A 134 9.60 -8.99 -5.51
C THR A 134 10.65 -9.93 -6.10
N ALA A 135 11.89 -9.77 -5.65
CA ALA A 135 13.07 -10.47 -6.17
C ALA A 135 12.85 -11.98 -6.26
N GLN A 136 13.28 -12.60 -7.36
CA GLN A 136 13.15 -14.04 -7.66
C GLN A 136 14.53 -14.62 -8.01
N LYS A 137 15.52 -14.41 -7.13
CA LYS A 137 16.95 -14.78 -7.33
C LYS A 137 17.63 -14.07 -8.51
N ASP A 138 17.02 -13.03 -9.03
CA ASP A 138 17.46 -12.25 -10.19
C ASP A 138 18.07 -10.89 -9.82
N THR A 139 18.30 -10.68 -8.53
CA THR A 139 19.02 -9.53 -7.97
C THR A 139 20.42 -9.94 -7.49
N PRO A 140 21.35 -9.00 -7.30
CA PRO A 140 22.70 -9.33 -6.81
C PRO A 140 22.73 -10.07 -5.47
N THR A 141 21.71 -9.93 -4.64
CA THR A 141 21.58 -10.64 -3.35
C THR A 141 21.08 -12.07 -3.51
N GLN A 142 20.51 -12.44 -4.66
CA GLN A 142 19.86 -13.72 -4.93
C GLN A 142 18.76 -14.11 -3.90
N ARG A 143 18.17 -13.13 -3.25
CA ARG A 143 16.99 -13.35 -2.39
C ARG A 143 15.78 -13.74 -3.23
N GLU A 144 14.87 -14.47 -2.61
CA GLU A 144 13.56 -14.79 -3.18
C GLU A 144 12.47 -14.28 -2.26
N ILE A 145 11.52 -13.55 -2.83
CA ILE A 145 10.37 -12.99 -2.12
C ILE A 145 9.13 -13.80 -2.49
N LEU A 146 8.41 -14.30 -1.48
CA LEU A 146 7.14 -14.99 -1.66
C LEU A 146 6.01 -14.18 -1.01
N ILE A 147 4.84 -14.27 -1.62
CA ILE A 147 3.58 -13.70 -1.12
C ILE A 147 2.64 -14.85 -0.83
N ASN A 148 2.12 -14.94 0.39
CA ASN A 148 1.28 -16.05 0.84
C ASN A 148 1.93 -17.43 0.59
N ASN A 149 3.26 -17.52 0.74
CA ASN A 149 4.10 -18.70 0.46
C ASN A 149 4.21 -19.11 -1.02
N GLU A 150 3.75 -18.29 -1.93
CA GLU A 150 3.84 -18.54 -3.37
C GLU A 150 4.70 -17.47 -4.06
N SER A 151 5.31 -17.83 -5.18
CA SER A 151 6.00 -16.85 -6.00
C SER A 151 5.00 -15.82 -6.53
N PRO A 152 5.25 -14.51 -6.35
CA PRO A 152 4.33 -13.47 -6.79
C PRO A 152 4.14 -13.54 -8.30
N ASP A 153 2.90 -13.34 -8.76
CA ASP A 153 2.58 -13.26 -10.18
C ASP A 153 3.43 -12.16 -10.85
N LYS A 154 3.86 -12.40 -12.08
CA LYS A 154 4.63 -11.43 -12.88
C LYS A 154 3.94 -10.08 -13.02
N LYS A 155 2.59 -10.05 -12.97
CA LYS A 155 1.81 -8.81 -12.98
C LYS A 155 2.16 -7.86 -11.82
N TRP A 156 2.43 -8.38 -10.62
CA TRP A 156 2.79 -7.59 -9.45
C TRP A 156 4.14 -6.87 -9.63
N ARG A 157 5.01 -7.47 -10.39
CA ARG A 157 6.37 -6.98 -10.62
C ARG A 157 6.43 -5.89 -11.69
N PHE A 158 5.54 -5.95 -12.69
CA PHE A 158 5.59 -5.11 -13.88
C PHE A 158 4.38 -4.17 -14.04
N SER A 159 3.35 -4.29 -13.19
CA SER A 159 2.19 -3.42 -13.24
C SER A 159 2.45 -2.09 -12.52
N SER A 160 2.17 -0.98 -13.19
CA SER A 160 2.17 0.36 -12.57
C SER A 160 0.94 0.60 -11.69
N ASN A 161 -0.15 -0.12 -11.93
CA ASN A 161 -1.45 0.13 -11.30
C ASN A 161 -1.68 -0.72 -10.05
N ASN A 162 -1.13 -1.93 -9.98
CA ASN A 162 -1.26 -2.85 -8.84
C ASN A 162 0.08 -2.95 -8.12
N LYS A 163 0.45 -1.93 -7.37
CA LYS A 163 1.67 -1.96 -6.57
C LYS A 163 1.46 -2.75 -5.30
N LEU A 164 2.18 -3.87 -5.18
CA LEU A 164 2.26 -4.66 -3.95
C LEU A 164 2.85 -3.83 -2.79
N VAL A 165 3.74 -2.91 -3.12
CA VAL A 165 4.56 -2.16 -2.17
C VAL A 165 4.35 -0.66 -2.35
N ALA A 166 4.00 0.04 -1.26
CA ALA A 166 4.08 1.49 -1.16
C ALA A 166 5.40 1.87 -0.48
N GLN A 167 6.17 2.76 -1.10
CA GLN A 167 7.43 3.22 -0.54
C GLN A 167 7.29 4.67 -0.03
N LEU A 168 7.58 4.85 1.25
CA LEU A 168 7.65 6.14 1.91
C LEU A 168 9.14 6.52 2.07
N SER A 169 9.67 7.28 1.10
CA SER A 169 11.08 7.68 1.07
C SER A 169 11.37 8.86 1.99
N GLN A 170 12.66 9.10 2.27
CA GLN A 170 13.12 10.21 3.10
C GLN A 170 12.70 11.59 2.56
N ASN A 171 12.76 11.78 1.24
CA ASN A 171 12.45 13.03 0.57
C ASN A 171 11.13 12.89 -0.20
N MET A 172 10.03 13.33 0.42
CA MET A 172 8.71 13.38 -0.19
C MET A 172 8.36 14.83 -0.50
N ASN A 173 8.68 15.27 -1.69
CA ASN A 173 8.32 16.60 -2.16
C ASN A 173 7.25 16.47 -3.24
N PHE A 174 6.17 17.21 -3.07
CA PHE A 174 5.16 17.36 -4.09
C PHE A 174 5.64 18.33 -5.17
N VAL A 175 5.39 18.00 -6.43
CA VAL A 175 5.74 18.83 -7.59
C VAL A 175 4.52 19.31 -8.36
N MET A 176 3.32 19.00 -7.86
CA MET A 176 2.06 19.34 -8.49
C MET A 176 1.53 20.67 -7.94
N ASP A 177 0.94 21.51 -8.80
CA ASP A 177 0.28 22.75 -8.39
C ASP A 177 -1.20 22.49 -8.07
N LEU A 178 -1.42 21.87 -6.93
CA LEU A 178 -2.74 21.49 -6.42
C LEU A 178 -2.84 21.89 -4.95
N SER A 179 -4.07 22.10 -4.46
CA SER A 179 -4.35 22.12 -3.03
C SER A 179 -4.32 20.69 -2.45
N VAL A 180 -4.21 20.55 -1.15
CA VAL A 180 -4.33 19.26 -0.44
C VAL A 180 -5.66 18.58 -0.79
N LYS A 181 -6.76 19.36 -0.85
CA LYS A 181 -8.08 18.86 -1.23
C LYS A 181 -8.08 18.25 -2.62
N GLU A 182 -7.64 19.01 -3.61
CA GLU A 182 -7.61 18.55 -5.02
C GLU A 182 -6.74 17.31 -5.20
N PHE A 183 -5.60 17.24 -4.52
CA PHE A 183 -4.73 16.07 -4.53
C PHE A 183 -5.45 14.82 -3.97
N LEU A 184 -6.07 14.93 -2.79
CA LEU A 184 -6.77 13.82 -2.14
C LEU A 184 -8.00 13.38 -2.94
N GLU A 185 -8.79 14.32 -3.45
CA GLU A 185 -9.94 14.01 -4.31
C GLU A 185 -9.53 13.31 -5.60
N LEU A 186 -8.44 13.78 -6.25
CA LEU A 186 -7.91 13.14 -7.44
C LEU A 186 -7.48 11.70 -7.16
N HIS A 187 -6.79 11.48 -6.03
CA HIS A 187 -6.37 10.14 -5.63
C HIS A 187 -7.57 9.26 -5.29
N ALA A 188 -8.54 9.74 -4.50
CA ALA A 188 -9.75 9.01 -4.17
C ALA A 188 -10.58 8.63 -5.42
N LYS A 189 -10.74 9.57 -6.37
CA LYS A 189 -11.39 9.32 -7.66
C LYS A 189 -10.65 8.28 -8.48
N SER A 190 -9.33 8.30 -8.49
CA SER A 190 -8.52 7.29 -9.18
C SER A 190 -8.67 5.88 -8.60
N ARG A 191 -9.11 5.79 -7.34
CA ARG A 191 -9.41 4.54 -6.63
C ARG A 191 -10.91 4.18 -6.64
N MET A 192 -11.72 4.94 -7.37
CA MET A 192 -13.18 4.75 -7.47
C MET A 192 -13.88 4.69 -6.11
N VAL A 193 -13.43 5.52 -5.17
CA VAL A 193 -14.05 5.64 -3.86
C VAL A 193 -15.43 6.26 -4.02
N GLU A 194 -16.47 5.65 -3.43
CA GLU A 194 -17.86 6.12 -3.53
C GLU A 194 -18.06 7.48 -2.86
N ASP A 195 -17.53 7.66 -1.65
CA ASP A 195 -17.62 8.91 -0.89
C ASP A 195 -16.27 9.60 -0.79
N VAL A 196 -15.94 10.34 -1.84
CA VAL A 196 -14.67 11.08 -1.97
C VAL A 196 -14.52 12.14 -0.87
N GLU A 197 -15.60 12.80 -0.48
CA GLU A 197 -15.57 13.88 0.53
C GLU A 197 -15.26 13.31 1.91
N ALA A 198 -15.99 12.29 2.35
CA ALA A 198 -15.76 11.65 3.65
C ALA A 198 -14.35 11.06 3.78
N VAL A 199 -13.84 10.45 2.71
CA VAL A 199 -12.47 9.90 2.71
C VAL A 199 -11.42 11.01 2.76
N THR A 200 -11.60 12.10 2.03
CA THR A 200 -10.72 13.27 2.06
C THR A 200 -10.66 13.89 3.47
N GLU A 201 -11.82 14.07 4.11
CA GLU A 201 -11.90 14.56 5.49
C GLU A 201 -11.22 13.61 6.48
N LYS A 202 -11.39 12.31 6.32
CA LYS A 202 -10.73 11.30 7.16
C LYS A 202 -9.22 11.38 7.02
N ILE A 203 -8.69 11.51 5.81
CA ILE A 203 -7.25 11.57 5.58
C ILE A 203 -6.64 12.83 6.20
N ILE A 204 -7.25 14.02 6.00
CA ILE A 204 -6.72 15.25 6.60
C ILE A 204 -6.79 15.22 8.13
N LEU A 205 -7.82 14.60 8.71
CA LEU A 205 -7.94 14.42 10.15
C LEU A 205 -6.79 13.55 10.69
N GLU A 206 -6.53 12.40 10.08
CA GLU A 206 -5.46 11.50 10.49
C GLU A 206 -4.08 12.16 10.25
N ALA A 207 -3.86 12.80 9.09
CA ALA A 207 -2.63 13.52 8.81
C ALA A 207 -2.33 14.59 9.87
N ASN A 208 -3.33 15.35 10.30
CA ASN A 208 -3.19 16.38 11.34
C ASN A 208 -2.98 15.83 12.76
N LYS A 209 -3.30 14.53 13.01
CA LYS A 209 -2.91 13.85 14.27
C LYS A 209 -1.42 13.47 14.28
N LEU A 210 -0.85 13.27 13.10
CA LEU A 210 0.56 12.91 12.92
C LEU A 210 1.45 14.13 12.84
N ALA A 211 0.99 15.21 12.21
CA ALA A 211 1.77 16.42 11.96
C ALA A 211 2.03 17.21 13.24
N GLY A 212 3.24 17.73 13.40
CA GLY A 212 3.58 18.64 14.49
C GLY A 212 2.86 19.99 14.43
N GLU A 213 2.52 20.43 13.20
CA GLU A 213 1.75 21.65 12.92
C GLU A 213 0.61 21.30 11.97
N LYS A 214 -0.62 21.72 12.32
CA LYS A 214 -1.81 21.46 11.52
C LYS A 214 -1.78 22.23 10.21
N PHE A 215 -2.41 21.69 9.19
CA PHE A 215 -2.63 22.30 7.88
C PHE A 215 -4.05 22.04 7.40
N ASN A 216 -4.50 22.81 6.40
CA ASN A 216 -5.87 22.80 5.92
C ASN A 216 -5.95 22.21 4.50
N LEU A 217 -7.16 21.85 4.09
CA LEU A 217 -7.45 21.32 2.75
C LEU A 217 -7.12 22.31 1.62
N ASP A 218 -7.26 23.62 1.86
CA ASP A 218 -6.97 24.67 0.88
C ASP A 218 -5.47 25.02 0.77
N THR A 219 -4.62 24.43 1.61
CA THR A 219 -3.18 24.64 1.57
C THR A 219 -2.61 24.07 0.26
N ALA A 220 -1.79 24.85 -0.44
CA ALA A 220 -1.06 24.34 -1.60
C ALA A 220 -0.13 23.19 -1.15
N ILE A 221 -0.19 22.06 -1.84
CA ILE A 221 0.56 20.86 -1.43
C ILE A 221 2.08 21.08 -1.51
N THR A 222 2.54 21.98 -2.36
CA THR A 222 3.94 22.42 -2.46
C THR A 222 4.39 23.34 -1.32
N ALA A 223 3.44 23.94 -0.60
CA ALA A 223 3.72 24.81 0.55
C ALA A 223 3.80 24.03 1.90
N LEU A 224 3.49 22.74 1.88
CA LEU A 224 3.59 21.91 3.07
C LEU A 224 5.04 21.78 3.53
N SER A 225 5.26 21.88 4.84
CA SER A 225 6.55 21.53 5.44
C SER A 225 6.85 20.03 5.24
N GLY A 226 8.13 19.64 5.34
CA GLY A 226 8.51 18.21 5.19
C GLY A 226 7.77 17.28 6.16
N GLY A 227 7.46 17.75 7.39
CA GLY A 227 6.66 16.99 8.36
C GLY A 227 5.20 16.88 7.95
N GLN A 228 4.58 17.94 7.46
CA GLN A 228 3.20 17.95 6.98
C GLN A 228 3.04 17.07 5.72
N SER A 229 3.96 17.20 4.76
CA SER A 229 3.98 16.36 3.55
C SER A 229 4.04 14.88 3.91
N ARG A 230 4.91 14.51 4.85
CA ARG A 230 5.06 13.12 5.28
C ARG A 230 3.84 12.62 6.05
N ALA A 231 3.27 13.43 6.93
CA ALA A 231 2.03 13.10 7.64
C ALA A 231 0.88 12.85 6.65
N LEU A 232 0.74 13.71 5.63
CA LEU A 232 -0.25 13.55 4.57
C LEU A 232 -0.06 12.24 3.80
N MET A 233 1.18 11.95 3.35
CA MET A 233 1.48 10.74 2.58
C MET A 233 1.25 9.45 3.39
N ILE A 234 1.58 9.45 4.69
CA ILE A 234 1.33 8.28 5.55
C ILE A 234 -0.17 8.05 5.72
N ALA A 235 -0.94 9.11 6.00
CA ALA A 235 -2.39 8.99 6.15
C ALA A 235 -3.08 8.56 4.85
N ASP A 236 -2.68 9.13 3.73
CA ASP A 236 -3.13 8.75 2.40
C ASP A 236 -2.79 7.27 2.08
N THR A 237 -1.55 6.85 2.36
CA THR A 237 -1.12 5.45 2.17
C THR A 237 -1.90 4.49 3.06
N ALA A 238 -2.20 4.86 4.30
CA ALA A 238 -2.96 4.00 5.21
C ALA A 238 -4.42 3.84 4.77
N ILE A 239 -5.05 4.90 4.24
CA ILE A 239 -6.49 4.94 3.98
C ILE A 239 -6.84 4.61 2.53
N LEU A 240 -6.10 5.16 1.55
CA LEU A 240 -6.41 5.02 0.12
C LEU A 240 -5.54 4.00 -0.60
N SER A 241 -4.30 3.76 -0.16
CA SER A 241 -3.44 2.84 -0.87
C SER A 241 -3.89 1.39 -0.71
N SER A 242 -4.10 0.70 -1.82
CA SER A 242 -4.33 -0.76 -1.85
C SER A 242 -3.06 -1.57 -1.56
N SER A 243 -1.86 -0.96 -1.57
CA SER A 243 -0.60 -1.66 -1.32
C SER A 243 -0.58 -2.27 0.09
N PRO A 244 -0.48 -3.60 0.23
CA PRO A 244 -0.49 -4.27 1.53
C PRO A 244 0.83 -4.15 2.29
N ILE A 245 1.92 -3.82 1.59
CA ILE A 245 3.27 -3.69 2.16
C ILE A 245 3.70 -2.23 2.08
N VAL A 246 4.18 -1.69 3.19
CA VAL A 246 4.70 -0.32 3.28
C VAL A 246 6.16 -0.36 3.69
N LEU A 247 7.02 0.16 2.83
CA LEU A 247 8.45 0.35 3.10
C LEU A 247 8.71 1.79 3.52
N ILE A 248 9.37 1.96 4.67
CA ILE A 248 9.69 3.28 5.22
C ILE A 248 11.19 3.42 5.34
N ASP A 249 11.74 4.48 4.76
CA ASP A 249 13.16 4.79 4.88
C ASP A 249 13.34 6.05 5.74
N GLU A 250 14.06 5.89 6.88
CA GLU A 250 14.45 6.96 7.81
C GLU A 250 13.29 7.88 8.29
N ILE A 251 12.27 7.29 8.92
CA ILE A 251 11.12 8.04 9.47
C ILE A 251 11.51 8.97 10.66
N GLU A 252 12.65 8.75 11.29
CA GLU A 252 13.11 9.51 12.46
C GLU A 252 13.29 11.02 12.23
N ASN A 253 13.56 11.42 11.01
CA ASN A 253 13.80 12.81 10.63
C ASN A 253 12.53 13.57 10.22
N ALA A 254 11.36 13.01 10.45
CA ALA A 254 10.14 13.43 9.78
C ALA A 254 9.43 14.66 10.39
N GLY A 255 9.70 15.04 11.63
CA GLY A 255 8.91 16.08 12.31
C GLY A 255 7.44 15.71 12.55
N ILE A 256 7.15 14.41 12.64
CA ILE A 256 5.83 13.82 12.88
C ILE A 256 5.84 12.95 14.14
N ASP A 257 4.64 12.60 14.63
CA ASP A 257 4.46 11.57 15.66
C ASP A 257 4.65 10.18 15.02
N ARG A 258 5.87 9.65 15.16
CA ARG A 258 6.32 8.40 14.55
C ARG A 258 5.53 7.19 15.04
N LYS A 259 5.18 7.15 16.33
CA LYS A 259 4.44 6.06 16.95
C LYS A 259 3.03 5.98 16.39
N LYS A 260 2.31 7.10 16.38
CA LYS A 260 0.97 7.17 15.77
C LYS A 260 0.99 6.84 14.29
N ALA A 261 2.04 7.24 13.55
CA ALA A 261 2.20 6.90 12.14
C ALA A 261 2.26 5.38 11.91
N LEU A 262 3.05 4.66 12.71
CA LEU A 262 3.13 3.20 12.65
C LEU A 262 1.83 2.54 13.09
N GLU A 263 1.20 3.03 14.18
CA GLU A 263 -0.10 2.54 14.66
C GLU A 263 -1.19 2.69 13.57
N LEU A 264 -1.22 3.81 12.85
CA LEU A 264 -2.16 4.04 11.76
C LEU A 264 -1.99 3.03 10.63
N LEU A 265 -0.75 2.77 10.19
CA LEU A 265 -0.46 1.80 9.14
C LEU A 265 -0.82 0.36 9.56
N VAL A 266 -0.51 -0.02 10.80
CA VAL A 266 -0.85 -1.34 11.35
C VAL A 266 -2.36 -1.51 11.50
N SER A 267 -3.08 -0.47 11.96
CA SER A 267 -4.55 -0.50 12.06
C SER A 267 -5.25 -0.59 10.69
N ALA A 268 -4.55 -0.24 9.62
CA ALA A 268 -4.97 -0.42 8.23
C ALA A 268 -4.49 -1.75 7.63
N ASP A 269 -4.14 -2.72 8.48
CA ASP A 269 -3.72 -4.07 8.09
C ASP A 269 -2.48 -4.15 7.18
N LYS A 270 -1.61 -3.15 7.22
CA LYS A 270 -0.38 -3.12 6.41
C LYS A 270 0.75 -3.94 7.07
N ILE A 271 1.58 -4.58 6.25
CA ILE A 271 2.90 -5.06 6.63
C ILE A 271 3.86 -3.90 6.55
N VAL A 272 4.53 -3.54 7.64
CA VAL A 272 5.42 -2.37 7.69
C VAL A 272 6.87 -2.80 7.86
N LEU A 273 7.73 -2.42 6.91
CA LEU A 273 9.17 -2.60 7.05
C LEU A 273 9.83 -1.21 7.07
N MET A 274 10.60 -0.92 8.11
CA MET A 274 11.27 0.37 8.24
C MET A 274 12.77 0.22 8.43
N ALA A 275 13.54 0.93 7.62
CA ALA A 275 14.96 1.12 7.85
C ALA A 275 15.15 2.26 8.86
N THR A 276 15.82 1.96 9.97
CA THR A 276 16.02 2.93 11.05
C THR A 276 17.34 2.73 11.77
N HIS A 277 17.84 3.79 12.40
CA HIS A 277 18.91 3.75 13.38
C HIS A 277 18.46 4.31 14.75
N ASP A 278 17.19 4.68 14.87
CA ASP A 278 16.58 5.13 16.14
C ASP A 278 16.25 3.90 17.02
N PRO A 279 16.77 3.81 18.25
CA PRO A 279 16.54 2.69 19.14
C PRO A 279 15.05 2.52 19.53
N THR A 280 14.30 3.62 19.66
CA THR A 280 12.86 3.59 19.98
C THR A 280 12.09 2.91 18.87
N LEU A 281 12.33 3.31 17.61
CA LEU A 281 11.70 2.69 16.44
C LEU A 281 12.12 1.22 16.27
N ALA A 282 13.39 0.92 16.54
CA ALA A 282 13.87 -0.46 16.47
C ALA A 282 13.16 -1.39 17.46
N LEU A 283 12.78 -0.87 18.64
CA LEU A 283 12.13 -1.65 19.70
C LEU A 283 10.59 -1.68 19.60
N ILE A 284 9.97 -0.73 18.86
CA ILE A 284 8.53 -0.76 18.53
C ILE A 284 8.22 -1.98 17.63
N ALA A 285 9.14 -2.35 16.76
CA ALA A 285 8.97 -3.44 15.82
C ALA A 285 8.80 -4.80 16.51
N ASN A 286 8.03 -5.69 15.87
CA ASN A 286 7.87 -7.08 16.32
C ASN A 286 9.18 -7.86 16.18
N LYS A 287 9.91 -7.62 15.07
CA LYS A 287 11.18 -8.27 14.77
C LYS A 287 12.20 -7.24 14.28
N ARG A 288 13.46 -7.47 14.56
CA ARG A 288 14.59 -6.69 14.03
C ARG A 288 15.44 -7.55 13.10
N VAL A 289 15.69 -7.01 11.90
CA VAL A 289 16.56 -7.59 10.88
C VAL A 289 17.88 -6.86 10.91
N ILE A 290 18.96 -7.56 11.25
CA ILE A 290 20.29 -6.98 11.34
C ILE A 290 21.02 -7.19 10.01
N ILE A 291 21.37 -6.08 9.35
CA ILE A 291 22.09 -6.12 8.07
C ILE A 291 23.55 -5.74 8.25
N LYS A 292 24.43 -6.56 7.71
CA LYS A 292 25.86 -6.32 7.64
C LYS A 292 26.39 -6.82 6.30
N ASN A 293 27.28 -6.06 5.67
CA ASN A 293 27.90 -6.42 4.38
C ASN A 293 26.89 -6.79 3.27
N GLY A 294 25.72 -6.16 3.24
CA GLY A 294 24.68 -6.42 2.23
C GLY A 294 23.77 -7.61 2.52
N GLY A 295 24.09 -8.42 3.52
CA GLY A 295 23.32 -9.61 3.92
C GLY A 295 22.66 -9.47 5.28
N ILE A 296 21.58 -10.22 5.48
CA ILE A 296 20.92 -10.38 6.79
C ILE A 296 21.77 -11.36 7.62
N THR A 297 22.30 -10.87 8.75
CA THR A 297 23.15 -11.68 9.62
C THR A 297 22.38 -12.30 10.78
N LYS A 298 21.32 -11.64 11.23
CA LYS A 298 20.50 -12.10 12.37
C LYS A 298 19.10 -11.51 12.30
N ILE A 299 18.13 -12.29 12.74
CA ILE A 299 16.75 -11.86 12.99
C ILE A 299 16.49 -12.01 14.49
N ILE A 300 15.94 -10.99 15.14
CA ILE A 300 15.71 -10.94 16.58
C ILE A 300 14.26 -10.54 16.79
N GLU A 301 13.50 -11.34 17.52
CA GLU A 301 12.19 -10.97 18.03
C GLU A 301 12.32 -10.03 19.22
N THR A 302 11.47 -8.99 19.29
CA THR A 302 11.48 -8.05 20.40
C THR A 302 10.96 -8.73 21.67
N THR A 303 11.81 -8.77 22.69
CA THR A 303 11.50 -9.48 23.96
C THR A 303 10.62 -8.61 24.87
N PRO A 304 9.95 -9.23 25.87
CA PRO A 304 9.21 -8.48 26.89
C PRO A 304 10.09 -7.49 27.66
N GLU A 305 11.35 -7.84 27.95
CA GLU A 305 12.31 -6.96 28.62
C GLU A 305 12.65 -5.75 27.78
N GLU A 306 12.80 -5.91 26.46
CA GLU A 306 13.03 -4.81 25.53
C GLU A 306 11.81 -3.88 25.42
N LYS A 307 10.59 -4.41 25.58
CA LYS A 307 9.36 -3.60 25.65
C LYS A 307 9.30 -2.75 26.93
N GLU A 308 9.88 -3.20 28.04
CA GLU A 308 10.00 -2.34 29.23
C GLU A 308 11.04 -1.22 29.01
N ILE A 309 12.16 -1.54 28.36
CA ILE A 309 13.16 -0.53 27.97
C ILE A 309 12.52 0.51 27.03
N LEU A 310 11.67 0.08 26.09
CA LEU A 310 10.94 0.99 25.21
C LEU A 310 10.12 2.02 26.00
N LYS A 311 9.43 1.62 27.07
CA LYS A 311 8.67 2.54 27.93
C LYS A 311 9.55 3.60 28.62
N GLU A 312 10.78 3.25 28.93
CA GLU A 312 11.74 4.21 29.49
C GLU A 312 12.23 5.18 28.41
N LEU A 313 12.52 4.69 27.22
CA LEU A 313 12.89 5.52 26.06
C LEU A 313 11.76 6.48 25.68
N ASP A 314 10.51 6.03 25.68
CA ASP A 314 9.33 6.86 25.42
C ASP A 314 9.27 8.06 26.41
N LYS A 315 9.49 7.80 27.71
CA LYS A 315 9.53 8.88 28.72
C LYS A 315 10.68 9.86 28.52
N MET A 316 11.83 9.39 28.03
CA MET A 316 12.95 10.27 27.68
C MET A 316 12.62 11.13 26.45
N ASP A 317 12.00 10.51 25.43
CA ASP A 317 11.60 11.25 24.21
C ASP A 317 10.54 12.31 24.54
N GLU A 318 9.55 12.02 25.38
CA GLU A 318 8.57 13.00 25.87
C GLU A 318 9.23 14.20 26.54
N LYS A 319 10.24 13.96 27.39
CA LYS A 319 11.01 15.05 28.03
C LYS A 319 11.75 15.88 26.99
N ILE A 320 12.41 15.23 26.02
CA ILE A 320 13.13 15.92 24.94
C ILE A 320 12.16 16.75 24.10
N GLN A 321 10.99 16.22 23.76
CA GLN A 321 9.96 16.95 22.99
C GLN A 321 9.45 18.18 23.76
N LYS A 322 9.21 18.05 25.07
CA LYS A 322 8.82 19.16 25.93
C LYS A 322 9.89 20.24 25.97
N MET A 323 11.15 19.86 26.11
CA MET A 323 12.27 20.80 26.07
C MET A 323 12.38 21.52 24.73
N ARG A 324 12.20 20.78 23.60
CA ARG A 324 12.16 21.38 22.26
C ARG A 324 11.03 22.39 22.11
N ALA A 325 9.85 22.10 22.67
CA ALA A 325 8.70 23.02 22.65
C ALA A 325 9.00 24.29 23.45
N ASN A 326 9.55 24.17 24.67
CA ASN A 326 9.93 25.30 25.51
C ASN A 326 10.96 26.22 24.82
N LEU A 327 11.99 25.61 24.19
CA LEU A 327 13.00 26.38 23.44
C LEU A 327 12.41 27.13 22.24
N ARG A 328 11.47 26.48 21.51
CA ARG A 328 10.76 27.15 20.40
C ARG A 328 9.89 28.32 20.86
N ASN A 329 9.34 28.23 22.07
CA ASN A 329 8.57 29.31 22.68
C ASN A 329 9.47 30.41 23.32
N GLY A 330 10.80 30.26 23.22
CA GLY A 330 11.76 31.24 23.79
C GLY A 330 11.95 31.08 25.29
N GLU A 331 11.54 29.96 25.89
CA GLU A 331 11.73 29.69 27.31
C GLU A 331 13.17 29.28 27.63
N ILE A 332 13.68 29.71 28.80
CA ILE A 332 14.98 29.30 29.30
C ILE A 332 14.82 27.99 30.06
N LEU A 333 15.57 26.97 29.67
CA LEU A 333 15.59 25.68 30.37
C LEU A 333 16.42 25.82 31.65
N SER A 334 15.75 25.76 32.81
CA SER A 334 16.40 25.89 34.13
C SER A 334 16.61 24.55 34.85
N SER A 335 15.96 23.45 34.37
CA SER A 335 16.12 22.08 34.88
C SER A 335 15.68 21.05 33.83
N LEU A 336 16.19 19.80 33.95
CA LEU A 336 15.80 18.62 33.15
C LEU A 336 14.50 18.04 33.62
#